data_683a6e6be7149fb1ba2cef082736608f
#
_entry.id   683a6e6be7149fb1ba2cef082736608f
#
_cell.length_a   1.000
_cell.length_b   1.000
_cell.length_c   1.000
_cell.angle_alpha   90.00
_cell.angle_beta   90.00
_cell.angle_gamma   90.00
#
_symmetry.space_group_name_H-M   'P 1'
#
loop_
_entity.id
_entity.type
_entity.pdbx_description
1 polymer ?
#
loop_
_entity_poly.entity_id
_entity_poly.type
_entity_poly.pdbx_seq_one_letter_code
_entity_poly.pdbx_strand_id
1 'polypeptide(L)'
;MKGLRWRYTRLPSRVEDALSVEEGEEEEEETAPALAPVSAPAPEDPVEPQLAEASQVLGASEIRQLSLHLPARVMGHPWSLAFCTSRDGFSLQSLYRQMEGHSGPVLLVLRDQDGQMFGAFSSSAIRLSKGFYGTGETFLFSFSPQLKVFKWTGSNSFFVKGDLDSLMMGSSSGQFGLWLDGDLYRGGSHPCATFNNEVLARQEQFCIKELEAWVLS
;
A
#
# COMPACT_ATOMS: atom_id res chain seq x y z
N MET A 1 -5.53 -24.66 48.21
CA MET A 1 -6.59 -25.59 47.81
C MET A 1 -6.43 -25.88 46.34
N LYS A 2 -6.11 -27.14 46.08
CA LYS A 2 -6.30 -28.00 44.89
C LYS A 2 -5.99 -27.42 43.51
N GLY A 3 -4.81 -27.82 43.00
CA GLY A 3 -4.41 -27.73 41.61
C GLY A 3 -5.14 -28.76 40.73
N LEU A 4 -5.36 -28.35 39.51
CA LEU A 4 -5.83 -29.23 38.42
C LEU A 4 -4.62 -29.53 37.51
N ARG A 5 -4.20 -30.79 37.55
CA ARG A 5 -3.19 -31.36 36.64
C ARG A 5 -3.90 -31.82 35.37
N TRP A 6 -3.43 -31.35 34.21
CA TRP A 6 -3.78 -31.94 32.93
C TRP A 6 -2.90 -33.15 32.66
N ARG A 7 -3.50 -34.28 32.36
CA ARG A 7 -2.84 -35.51 31.97
C ARG A 7 -2.79 -35.63 30.46
N TYR A 8 -1.59 -35.78 29.95
CA TYR A 8 -1.36 -36.20 28.58
C TYR A 8 -1.69 -37.70 28.45
N THR A 9 -2.56 -38.08 27.53
CA THR A 9 -2.80 -39.47 27.14
C THR A 9 -2.04 -39.76 25.86
N ARG A 10 -1.12 -40.69 25.94
CA ARG A 10 -0.34 -41.22 24.80
C ARG A 10 -1.24 -42.15 24.00
N LEU A 11 -1.22 -42.02 22.67
CA LEU A 11 -1.71 -42.98 21.71
C LEU A 11 -0.67 -44.08 21.49
N PRO A 12 -1.05 -45.36 21.40
CA PRO A 12 -0.11 -46.45 21.14
C PRO A 12 0.15 -46.65 19.65
N SER A 13 1.41 -46.83 19.35
CA SER A 13 1.93 -47.38 18.10
C SER A 13 1.66 -48.90 18.09
N ARG A 14 1.29 -49.43 16.95
CA ARG A 14 1.54 -50.83 16.68
C ARG A 14 1.73 -51.10 15.20
N VAL A 15 2.86 -51.63 14.95
CA VAL A 15 3.41 -52.16 13.70
C VAL A 15 3.18 -53.67 13.69
N GLU A 16 3.30 -54.27 12.46
CA GLU A 16 3.55 -55.71 12.11
C GLU A 16 2.31 -56.60 12.05
N ASP A 17 2.21 -57.58 11.20
CA ASP A 17 2.94 -58.16 10.05
C ASP A 17 1.93 -59.08 9.34
N ALA A 18 2.11 -59.35 8.08
CA ALA A 18 2.19 -60.68 7.50
C ALA A 18 1.71 -60.77 6.05
N LEU A 19 2.62 -61.25 5.29
CA LEU A 19 2.55 -61.78 3.93
C LEU A 19 1.45 -62.84 3.71
N SER A 20 0.79 -62.79 2.54
CA SER A 20 0.49 -63.98 1.76
C SER A 20 0.24 -63.66 0.30
N VAL A 21 0.94 -64.41 -0.54
CA VAL A 21 0.93 -64.48 -1.98
C VAL A 21 -0.27 -65.32 -2.43
N GLU A 22 -0.95 -64.99 -3.53
CA GLU A 22 -1.34 -65.89 -4.62
C GLU A 22 -1.97 -65.16 -5.79
N GLU A 23 -1.44 -65.41 -6.86
CA GLU A 23 -1.65 -65.47 -8.27
C GLU A 23 -3.01 -65.20 -8.90
N GLY A 24 -3.02 -64.34 -9.91
CA GLY A 24 -3.44 -64.62 -11.26
C GLY A 24 -4.90 -64.37 -11.58
N GLU A 25 -5.15 -63.36 -12.41
CA GLU A 25 -5.88 -63.52 -13.66
C GLU A 25 -5.81 -62.21 -14.48
N GLU A 26 -5.45 -62.36 -15.72
CA GLU A 26 -5.41 -61.32 -16.75
C GLU A 26 -6.82 -60.98 -17.18
N GLU A 27 -7.20 -59.72 -17.13
CA GLU A 27 -8.31 -59.19 -17.92
C GLU A 27 -7.94 -57.84 -18.54
N GLU A 28 -8.38 -57.68 -19.75
CA GLU A 28 -8.00 -56.83 -20.84
C GLU A 28 -8.07 -55.34 -20.57
N GLU A 29 -7.11 -54.68 -21.13
CA GLU A 29 -6.87 -53.24 -21.28
C GLU A 29 -7.98 -52.58 -22.09
N GLU A 30 -8.84 -51.80 -21.43
CA GLU A 30 -9.68 -50.79 -22.10
C GLU A 30 -9.03 -49.42 -21.93
N THR A 31 -8.39 -48.95 -22.97
CA THR A 31 -7.73 -47.66 -23.08
C THR A 31 -8.77 -46.54 -23.05
N ALA A 32 -8.91 -45.89 -21.92
CA ALA A 32 -9.57 -44.58 -21.83
C ALA A 32 -8.65 -43.48 -22.39
N PRO A 33 -9.14 -42.53 -23.19
CA PRO A 33 -8.32 -41.49 -23.76
C PRO A 33 -7.80 -40.54 -22.68
N ALA A 34 -6.49 -40.35 -22.68
CA ALA A 34 -5.82 -39.39 -21.81
C ALA A 34 -6.42 -37.97 -22.00
N LEU A 35 -7.05 -37.48 -20.96
CA LEU A 35 -7.39 -36.07 -20.86
C LEU A 35 -6.07 -35.29 -20.80
N ALA A 36 -5.85 -34.45 -21.79
CA ALA A 36 -4.76 -33.50 -21.83
C ALA A 36 -4.75 -32.66 -20.54
N PRO A 37 -3.57 -32.34 -19.96
CA PRO A 37 -3.53 -31.47 -18.79
C PRO A 37 -4.10 -30.11 -19.20
N VAL A 38 -5.17 -29.71 -18.50
CA VAL A 38 -5.72 -28.36 -18.60
C VAL A 38 -4.60 -27.44 -18.12
N SER A 39 -3.98 -26.73 -19.05
CA SER A 39 -3.00 -25.70 -18.74
C SER A 39 -3.63 -24.74 -17.75
N ALA A 40 -3.07 -24.64 -16.55
CA ALA A 40 -3.44 -23.61 -15.60
C ALA A 40 -3.31 -22.26 -16.32
N PRO A 41 -4.29 -21.33 -16.15
CA PRO A 41 -4.15 -20.01 -16.74
C PRO A 41 -2.84 -19.39 -16.24
N ALA A 42 -2.05 -18.88 -17.19
CA ALA A 42 -0.84 -18.12 -16.84
C ALA A 42 -1.25 -17.01 -15.87
N PRO A 43 -0.40 -16.67 -14.88
CA PRO A 43 -0.68 -15.54 -14.02
C PRO A 43 -0.90 -14.32 -14.91
N GLU A 44 -2.12 -13.75 -14.83
CA GLU A 44 -2.43 -12.52 -15.56
C GLU A 44 -1.42 -11.47 -15.13
N ASP A 45 -0.72 -10.88 -16.09
CA ASP A 45 0.17 -9.76 -15.83
C ASP A 45 -0.61 -8.68 -15.07
N PRO A 46 -0.03 -8.10 -14.01
CA PRO A 46 -0.73 -7.07 -13.23
C PRO A 46 -1.20 -5.97 -14.21
N VAL A 47 -2.50 -5.71 -14.21
CA VAL A 47 -3.08 -4.67 -15.07
C VAL A 47 -2.39 -3.36 -14.77
N GLU A 48 -1.62 -2.84 -15.73
CA GLU A 48 -0.90 -1.60 -15.57
C GLU A 48 -1.92 -0.45 -15.45
N PRO A 49 -1.82 0.41 -14.42
CA PRO A 49 -2.79 1.48 -14.23
C PRO A 49 -2.72 2.45 -15.41
N GLN A 50 -3.89 2.83 -15.92
CA GLN A 50 -4.01 3.84 -16.96
C GLN A 50 -3.92 5.22 -16.32
N LEU A 51 -2.90 5.99 -16.69
CA LEU A 51 -2.76 7.39 -16.29
C LEU A 51 -3.40 8.27 -17.36
N ALA A 52 -4.25 9.21 -16.93
CA ALA A 52 -4.84 10.20 -17.83
C ALA A 52 -3.79 11.19 -18.39
N GLU A 53 -2.73 11.44 -17.64
CA GLU A 53 -1.61 12.32 -17.98
C GLU A 53 -0.29 11.68 -17.55
N ALA A 54 0.83 12.10 -18.13
CA ALA A 54 2.14 11.60 -17.72
C ALA A 54 2.56 12.23 -16.38
N SER A 55 3.03 11.41 -15.44
CA SER A 55 3.62 11.90 -14.19
C SER A 55 5.00 12.53 -14.46
N GLN A 56 5.29 13.63 -13.79
CA GLN A 56 6.60 14.24 -13.77
C GLN A 56 7.51 13.72 -12.65
N VAL A 57 6.89 13.06 -11.66
CA VAL A 57 7.60 12.49 -10.51
C VAL A 57 7.87 11.01 -10.70
N LEU A 58 6.86 10.23 -11.11
CA LEU A 58 6.93 8.77 -11.24
C LEU A 58 7.20 8.35 -12.68
N GLY A 59 8.14 7.43 -12.86
CA GLY A 59 8.30 6.69 -14.11
C GLY A 59 7.40 5.44 -14.16
N ALA A 60 7.37 4.77 -15.30
CA ALA A 60 6.54 3.57 -15.50
C ALA A 60 6.89 2.44 -14.52
N SER A 61 8.17 2.30 -14.15
CA SER A 61 8.61 1.30 -13.17
C SER A 61 8.04 1.56 -11.77
N GLU A 62 8.09 2.81 -11.32
CA GLU A 62 7.59 3.24 -10.01
C GLU A 62 6.07 3.10 -9.94
N ILE A 63 5.36 3.45 -11.00
CA ILE A 63 3.90 3.29 -11.11
C ILE A 63 3.51 1.81 -10.98
N ARG A 64 4.17 0.92 -11.71
CA ARG A 64 3.93 -0.53 -11.61
C ARG A 64 4.19 -1.05 -10.22
N GLN A 65 5.29 -0.66 -9.58
CA GLN A 65 5.62 -1.09 -8.23
C GLN A 65 4.57 -0.61 -7.21
N LEU A 66 4.16 0.65 -7.27
CA LEU A 66 3.13 1.21 -6.38
C LEU A 66 1.77 0.54 -6.59
N SER A 67 1.39 0.24 -7.82
CA SER A 67 0.09 -0.37 -8.12
C SER A 67 -0.12 -1.72 -7.43
N LEU A 68 0.96 -2.48 -7.19
CA LEU A 68 0.91 -3.77 -6.48
C LEU A 68 0.55 -3.64 -4.99
N HIS A 69 0.69 -2.45 -4.42
CA HIS A 69 0.42 -2.18 -3.00
C HIS A 69 -0.93 -1.49 -2.76
N LEU A 70 -1.59 -1.07 -3.83
CA LEU A 70 -2.90 -0.43 -3.72
C LEU A 70 -3.96 -1.40 -3.20
N PRO A 71 -4.97 -0.91 -2.46
CA PRO A 71 -6.11 -1.73 -2.08
C PRO A 71 -6.84 -2.32 -3.29
N ALA A 72 -7.35 -3.54 -3.14
CA ALA A 72 -8.04 -4.26 -4.23
C ALA A 72 -9.19 -3.45 -4.88
N ARG A 73 -9.87 -2.61 -4.10
CA ARG A 73 -10.97 -1.77 -4.58
C ARG A 73 -10.57 -0.68 -5.57
N VAL A 74 -9.28 -0.36 -5.67
CA VAL A 74 -8.75 0.66 -6.61
C VAL A 74 -7.78 0.09 -7.64
N MET A 75 -7.49 -1.21 -7.56
CA MET A 75 -6.67 -1.88 -8.57
C MET A 75 -7.35 -1.80 -9.94
N GLY A 76 -6.58 -1.42 -10.96
CA GLY A 76 -7.09 -1.27 -12.33
C GLY A 76 -7.91 -0.01 -12.58
N HIS A 77 -8.18 0.81 -11.56
CA HIS A 77 -8.81 2.11 -11.75
C HIS A 77 -7.85 3.09 -12.45
N PRO A 78 -8.36 3.97 -13.30
CA PRO A 78 -7.53 5.01 -13.91
C PRO A 78 -7.07 6.01 -12.85
N TRP A 79 -5.86 6.54 -13.07
CA TRP A 79 -5.30 7.61 -12.24
C TRP A 79 -5.47 8.94 -12.96
N SER A 80 -6.21 9.86 -12.34
CA SER A 80 -6.43 11.22 -12.85
C SER A 80 -5.64 12.22 -12.04
N LEU A 81 -4.82 13.05 -12.72
CA LEU A 81 -4.02 14.09 -12.06
C LEU A 81 -4.91 15.25 -11.64
N ALA A 82 -5.31 15.31 -10.38
CA ALA A 82 -6.13 16.38 -9.85
C ALA A 82 -5.32 17.64 -9.54
N PHE A 83 -4.09 17.50 -9.05
CA PHE A 83 -3.23 18.61 -8.67
C PHE A 83 -1.76 18.31 -8.97
N CYS A 84 -1.03 19.32 -9.44
CA CYS A 84 0.43 19.31 -9.43
C CYS A 84 1.00 20.71 -9.23
N THR A 85 2.10 20.81 -8.50
CA THR A 85 2.73 22.11 -8.17
C THR A 85 3.21 22.87 -9.38
N SER A 86 3.64 22.21 -10.45
CA SER A 86 4.11 22.83 -11.69
C SER A 86 2.98 23.51 -12.47
N ARG A 87 1.74 23.01 -12.38
CA ARG A 87 0.56 23.58 -13.07
C ARG A 87 -0.25 24.52 -12.16
N ASP A 88 -0.48 24.12 -10.92
CA ASP A 88 -1.45 24.72 -10.00
C ASP A 88 -0.79 25.60 -8.94
N GLY A 89 0.56 25.65 -8.92
CA GLY A 89 1.34 26.42 -7.97
C GLY A 89 1.55 25.72 -6.62
N PHE A 90 2.43 26.30 -5.83
CA PHE A 90 2.81 25.79 -4.52
C PHE A 90 1.84 26.32 -3.45
N SER A 91 0.71 25.65 -3.27
CA SER A 91 -0.31 26.03 -2.30
C SER A 91 -1.17 24.87 -1.85
N LEU A 92 -1.17 24.61 -0.56
CA LEU A 92 -2.01 23.57 0.05
C LEU A 92 -3.51 23.91 -0.09
N GLN A 93 -3.86 25.18 -0.04
CA GLN A 93 -5.25 25.64 -0.27
C GLN A 93 -5.69 25.35 -1.71
N SER A 94 -4.80 25.49 -2.69
CA SER A 94 -5.09 25.11 -4.08
C SER A 94 -5.28 23.58 -4.20
N LEU A 95 -4.47 22.78 -3.51
CA LEU A 95 -4.67 21.34 -3.43
C LEU A 95 -6.06 21.01 -2.88
N TYR A 96 -6.48 21.58 -1.74
CA TYR A 96 -7.80 21.34 -1.17
C TYR A 96 -8.92 21.70 -2.15
N ARG A 97 -8.80 22.83 -2.83
CA ARG A 97 -9.80 23.28 -3.81
C ARG A 97 -9.90 22.31 -5.01
N GLN A 98 -8.77 21.78 -5.50
CA GLN A 98 -8.77 20.80 -6.58
C GLN A 98 -9.35 19.45 -6.13
N MET A 99 -9.29 19.15 -4.83
CA MET A 99 -9.89 17.95 -4.27
C MET A 99 -11.40 18.09 -4.00
N GLU A 100 -11.96 19.29 -4.07
CA GLU A 100 -13.41 19.50 -3.91
C GLU A 100 -14.18 18.73 -4.98
N GLY A 101 -15.19 17.97 -4.57
CA GLY A 101 -15.98 17.12 -5.44
C GLY A 101 -15.43 15.71 -5.65
N HIS A 102 -14.19 15.44 -5.24
CA HIS A 102 -13.64 14.09 -5.20
C HIS A 102 -13.89 13.47 -3.82
N SER A 103 -14.37 12.22 -3.81
CA SER A 103 -14.55 11.43 -2.57
C SER A 103 -13.63 10.22 -2.51
N GLY A 104 -13.03 9.87 -3.65
CA GLY A 104 -12.18 8.69 -3.81
C GLY A 104 -10.81 8.81 -3.15
N PRO A 105 -10.06 7.71 -3.15
CA PRO A 105 -8.71 7.68 -2.64
C PRO A 105 -7.76 8.51 -3.50
N VAL A 106 -6.71 9.00 -2.86
CA VAL A 106 -5.69 9.86 -3.47
C VAL A 106 -4.30 9.28 -3.22
N LEU A 107 -3.51 9.20 -4.28
CA LEU A 107 -2.08 8.96 -4.20
C LEU A 107 -1.36 10.30 -4.26
N LEU A 108 -0.68 10.67 -3.18
CA LEU A 108 0.15 11.86 -3.07
C LEU A 108 1.60 11.47 -3.32
N VAL A 109 2.23 12.10 -4.30
CA VAL A 109 3.60 11.79 -4.72
C VAL A 109 4.44 13.05 -4.67
N LEU A 110 5.60 12.95 -4.04
CA LEU A 110 6.54 14.07 -3.88
C LEU A 110 7.90 13.70 -4.45
N ARG A 111 8.57 14.72 -5.01
CA ARG A 111 10.01 14.73 -5.22
C ARG A 111 10.60 15.91 -4.48
N ASP A 112 11.61 15.68 -3.66
CA ASP A 112 12.34 16.74 -2.97
C ASP A 112 13.48 17.31 -3.81
N GLN A 113 14.15 18.32 -3.28
CA GLN A 113 15.29 18.97 -3.97
C GLN A 113 16.50 18.04 -4.09
N ASP A 114 16.61 17.02 -3.26
CA ASP A 114 17.65 15.98 -3.32
C ASP A 114 17.33 14.87 -4.32
N GLY A 115 16.16 14.93 -4.97
CA GLY A 115 15.70 13.97 -5.96
C GLY A 115 15.07 12.70 -5.34
N GLN A 116 14.81 12.68 -4.04
CA GLN A 116 14.10 11.56 -3.40
C GLN A 116 12.62 11.60 -3.77
N MET A 117 12.07 10.41 -4.06
CA MET A 117 10.64 10.22 -4.34
C MET A 117 9.98 9.49 -3.18
N PHE A 118 8.92 10.04 -2.67
CA PHE A 118 8.14 9.47 -1.57
C PHE A 118 6.73 10.05 -1.56
N GLY A 119 5.90 9.54 -0.67
CA GLY A 119 4.54 10.06 -0.56
C GLY A 119 3.65 9.18 0.28
N ALA A 120 2.35 9.24 -0.02
CA ALA A 120 1.34 8.52 0.72
C ALA A 120 0.14 8.16 -0.16
N PHE A 121 -0.47 7.04 0.14
CA PHE A 121 -1.80 6.69 -0.31
C PHE A 121 -2.79 7.05 0.79
N SER A 122 -3.74 7.91 0.48
CA SER A 122 -4.87 8.25 1.35
C SER A 122 -6.12 7.48 0.91
N SER A 123 -6.78 6.82 1.85
CA SER A 123 -8.02 6.07 1.58
C SER A 123 -9.21 6.94 1.15
N SER A 124 -9.09 8.27 1.25
CA SER A 124 -10.10 9.25 0.88
C SER A 124 -9.46 10.54 0.40
N ALA A 125 -10.26 11.40 -0.24
CA ALA A 125 -9.81 12.69 -0.74
C ALA A 125 -9.18 13.53 0.38
N ILE A 126 -8.14 14.28 0.02
CA ILE A 126 -7.44 15.18 0.93
C ILE A 126 -8.27 16.45 1.12
N ARG A 127 -8.57 16.81 2.36
CA ARG A 127 -9.47 17.91 2.70
C ARG A 127 -9.16 18.52 4.06
N LEU A 128 -9.64 19.72 4.27
CA LEU A 128 -9.68 20.33 5.60
C LEU A 128 -10.50 19.47 6.56
N SER A 129 -10.02 19.32 7.79
CA SER A 129 -10.67 18.51 8.80
C SER A 129 -10.37 19.00 10.22
N LYS A 130 -11.34 18.84 11.12
CA LYS A 130 -11.14 19.15 12.55
C LYS A 130 -10.24 18.11 13.26
N GLY A 131 -10.19 16.90 12.75
CA GLY A 131 -9.42 15.80 13.31
C GLY A 131 -8.89 14.87 12.23
N PHE A 132 -8.18 13.84 12.64
CA PHE A 132 -7.71 12.81 11.72
C PHE A 132 -8.87 12.02 11.11
N TYR A 133 -8.75 11.68 9.84
CA TYR A 133 -9.70 10.89 9.06
C TYR A 133 -8.96 9.88 8.18
N GLY A 134 -9.71 8.99 7.54
CA GLY A 134 -9.18 7.92 6.71
C GLY A 134 -9.35 6.55 7.35
N THR A 135 -8.78 5.55 6.71
CA THR A 135 -8.87 4.15 7.13
C THR A 135 -7.50 3.47 7.11
N GLY A 136 -7.42 2.24 7.61
CA GLY A 136 -6.21 1.41 7.62
C GLY A 136 -5.69 1.00 6.23
N GLU A 137 -6.36 1.37 5.15
CA GLU A 137 -5.82 1.26 3.79
C GLU A 137 -4.74 2.31 3.50
N THR A 138 -4.72 3.40 4.28
CA THR A 138 -3.73 4.48 4.14
C THR A 138 -2.34 3.94 4.46
N PHE A 139 -1.35 4.31 3.63
CA PHE A 139 0.04 3.95 3.84
C PHE A 139 0.99 5.06 3.38
N LEU A 140 2.21 5.03 3.90
CA LEU A 140 3.32 5.86 3.41
C LEU A 140 4.25 5.03 2.55
N PHE A 141 5.00 5.68 1.66
CA PHE A 141 6.01 5.00 0.85
C PHE A 141 7.22 5.88 0.56
N SER A 142 8.34 5.26 0.27
CA SER A 142 9.55 5.93 -0.24
C SER A 142 10.27 5.05 -1.25
N PHE A 143 10.94 5.70 -2.22
CA PHE A 143 11.90 5.08 -3.13
C PHE A 143 13.32 5.51 -2.75
N SER A 144 14.01 4.66 -1.95
CA SER A 144 15.35 4.99 -1.46
C SER A 144 16.27 3.76 -1.49
N PRO A 145 16.84 3.38 -2.63
CA PRO A 145 16.40 3.55 -4.02
C PRO A 145 15.20 2.67 -4.39
N GLN A 146 14.95 1.58 -3.63
CA GLN A 146 13.85 0.66 -3.87
C GLN A 146 12.60 1.10 -3.13
N LEU A 147 11.43 0.70 -3.64
CA LEU A 147 10.16 0.94 -2.99
C LEU A 147 10.11 0.30 -1.60
N LYS A 148 9.83 1.13 -0.59
CA LYS A 148 9.44 0.72 0.76
C LYS A 148 8.03 1.23 1.02
N VAL A 149 7.17 0.37 1.53
CA VAL A 149 5.77 0.69 1.85
C VAL A 149 5.54 0.47 3.34
N PHE A 150 5.04 1.48 4.01
CA PHE A 150 4.77 1.51 5.45
C PHE A 150 3.27 1.50 5.68
N LYS A 151 2.74 0.31 5.93
CA LYS A 151 1.30 0.10 6.15
C LYS A 151 0.89 0.43 7.57
N TRP A 152 -0.40 0.57 7.78
CA TRP A 152 -0.98 0.78 9.10
C TRP A 152 -0.62 -0.34 10.09
N THR A 153 -0.22 0.04 11.31
CA THR A 153 0.19 -0.88 12.37
C THR A 153 -0.94 -1.33 13.28
N GLY A 154 -2.08 -0.64 13.22
CA GLY A 154 -3.18 -0.83 14.18
C GLY A 154 -3.03 -0.06 15.49
N SER A 155 -1.91 0.67 15.70
CA SER A 155 -1.62 1.34 16.98
C SER A 155 -2.53 2.53 17.27
N ASN A 156 -2.93 3.27 16.24
CA ASN A 156 -3.84 4.42 16.33
C ASN A 156 -4.51 4.66 14.98
N SER A 157 -5.42 5.63 14.92
CA SER A 157 -6.16 6.01 13.70
C SER A 157 -5.80 7.40 13.17
N PHE A 158 -4.57 7.86 13.40
CA PHE A 158 -4.11 9.18 12.97
C PHE A 158 -3.64 9.15 11.50
N PHE A 159 -4.55 8.86 10.56
CA PHE A 159 -4.19 8.66 9.16
C PHE A 159 -3.89 9.97 8.45
N VAL A 160 -4.88 10.83 8.28
CA VAL A 160 -4.76 12.10 7.56
C VAL A 160 -5.43 13.21 8.34
N LYS A 161 -4.79 14.37 8.42
CA LYS A 161 -5.40 15.60 8.95
C LYS A 161 -5.00 16.78 8.08
N GLY A 162 -5.97 17.53 7.58
CA GLY A 162 -5.75 18.76 6.84
C GLY A 162 -6.11 19.97 7.68
N ASP A 163 -5.12 20.81 7.96
CA ASP A 163 -5.29 22.15 8.53
C ASP A 163 -5.08 23.22 7.43
N LEU A 164 -5.36 24.48 7.72
CA LEU A 164 -5.16 25.59 6.78
C LEU A 164 -3.69 25.75 6.37
N ASP A 165 -2.78 25.51 7.31
CA ASP A 165 -1.35 25.78 7.17
C ASP A 165 -0.51 24.50 7.09
N SER A 166 -1.14 23.34 7.15
CA SER A 166 -0.41 22.06 7.09
C SER A 166 -1.28 20.87 6.74
N LEU A 167 -0.64 19.86 6.14
CA LEU A 167 -1.19 18.53 5.93
C LEU A 167 -0.33 17.52 6.69
N MET A 168 -0.97 16.66 7.47
CA MET A 168 -0.30 15.66 8.31
C MET A 168 -0.82 14.27 8.00
N MET A 169 0.10 13.29 7.93
CA MET A 169 -0.24 11.89 7.71
C MET A 169 0.58 11.02 8.66
N GLY A 170 -0.12 10.26 9.49
CA GLY A 170 0.48 9.49 10.57
C GLY A 170 0.97 10.36 11.73
N SER A 171 0.81 9.88 12.95
CA SER A 171 1.26 10.63 14.13
C SER A 171 1.69 9.72 15.28
N SER A 172 2.66 10.19 16.03
CA SER A 172 2.94 9.76 17.40
C SER A 172 3.73 10.82 18.14
N SER A 173 3.36 11.09 19.41
CA SER A 173 4.10 12.00 20.31
C SER A 173 4.39 13.39 19.72
N GLY A 174 3.48 13.90 18.88
CA GLY A 174 3.65 15.21 18.23
C GLY A 174 4.53 15.22 16.97
N GLN A 175 4.99 14.06 16.53
CA GLN A 175 5.71 13.87 15.26
C GLN A 175 4.80 13.22 14.23
N PHE A 176 5.03 13.52 12.96
CA PHE A 176 4.21 13.06 11.84
C PHE A 176 5.06 12.21 10.87
N GLY A 177 4.46 11.14 10.34
CA GLY A 177 5.09 10.31 9.31
C GLY A 177 5.39 11.11 8.05
N LEU A 178 4.45 11.98 7.66
CA LEU A 178 4.61 13.00 6.62
C LEU A 178 3.91 14.27 7.07
N TRP A 179 4.61 15.39 6.97
CA TRP A 179 4.09 16.73 7.22
C TRP A 179 4.45 17.66 6.06
N LEU A 180 3.49 18.45 5.60
CA LEU A 180 3.68 19.45 4.54
C LEU A 180 3.19 20.81 5.03
N ASP A 181 3.92 21.89 4.71
CA ASP A 181 3.51 23.25 5.04
C ASP A 181 2.43 23.79 4.09
N GLY A 182 1.82 24.90 4.46
CA GLY A 182 0.74 25.53 3.70
C GLY A 182 1.14 26.05 2.33
N ASP A 183 2.42 26.39 2.17
CA ASP A 183 2.98 26.87 0.92
C ASP A 183 3.57 25.73 0.05
N LEU A 184 3.53 24.49 0.53
CA LEU A 184 4.07 23.31 -0.14
C LEU A 184 5.54 23.46 -0.59
N TYR A 185 6.32 24.28 0.10
CA TYR A 185 7.76 24.40 -0.13
C TYR A 185 8.57 23.50 0.79
N ARG A 186 8.06 23.23 1.98
CA ARG A 186 8.74 22.47 3.02
C ARG A 186 7.90 21.33 3.53
N GLY A 187 8.56 20.32 3.97
CA GLY A 187 7.94 19.21 4.65
C GLY A 187 8.85 18.57 5.67
N GLY A 188 8.29 17.66 6.42
CA GLY A 188 9.00 16.85 7.40
C GLY A 188 8.51 15.41 7.37
N SER A 189 9.39 14.51 7.77
CA SER A 189 9.06 13.09 7.95
C SER A 189 9.79 12.57 9.17
N HIS A 190 9.04 11.92 10.06
CA HIS A 190 9.55 11.26 11.25
C HIS A 190 8.93 9.87 11.37
N PRO A 191 9.63 8.92 11.99
CA PRO A 191 9.01 7.66 12.39
C PRO A 191 7.78 7.93 13.26
N CYS A 192 6.66 7.28 12.97
CA CYS A 192 5.44 7.43 13.77
C CYS A 192 4.78 6.09 14.06
N ALA A 193 4.01 6.02 15.14
CA ALA A 193 3.34 4.79 15.55
C ALA A 193 2.27 4.33 14.57
N THR A 194 1.64 5.24 13.83
CA THR A 194 0.61 4.89 12.84
C THR A 194 1.12 3.92 11.78
N PHE A 195 2.34 4.14 11.26
CA PHE A 195 2.89 3.40 10.13
C PHE A 195 4.21 2.68 10.43
N ASN A 196 4.82 2.92 11.60
CA ASN A 196 6.15 2.42 11.94
C ASN A 196 7.17 2.64 10.80
N ASN A 197 7.11 3.83 10.19
CA ASN A 197 7.90 4.21 9.05
C ASN A 197 9.29 4.67 9.44
N GLU A 198 10.21 4.56 8.50
CA GLU A 198 11.46 5.30 8.50
C GLU A 198 11.20 6.75 8.04
N VAL A 199 12.20 7.63 8.17
CA VAL A 199 12.18 8.93 7.51
C VAL A 199 12.06 8.72 5.99
N LEU A 200 11.08 9.34 5.35
CA LEU A 200 10.77 9.11 3.93
C LEU A 200 11.80 9.77 2.99
N ALA A 201 12.37 10.91 3.40
CA ALA A 201 13.42 11.63 2.69
C ALA A 201 14.81 11.24 3.25
N ARG A 202 15.87 11.89 2.74
CA ARG A 202 17.22 11.71 3.31
C ARG A 202 17.37 12.32 4.69
N GLN A 203 16.63 13.39 4.96
CA GLN A 203 16.63 14.13 6.21
C GLN A 203 15.20 14.29 6.71
N GLU A 204 15.05 14.51 8.01
CA GLU A 204 13.76 14.72 8.64
C GLU A 204 13.01 15.93 8.09
N GLN A 205 13.73 16.94 7.63
CA GLN A 205 13.17 18.11 6.96
C GLN A 205 13.68 18.17 5.50
N PHE A 206 12.80 18.48 4.59
CA PHE A 206 13.08 18.53 3.17
C PHE A 206 12.41 19.72 2.49
N CYS A 207 12.94 20.12 1.35
CA CYS A 207 12.31 21.10 0.47
C CYS A 207 11.65 20.37 -0.71
N ILE A 208 10.40 20.70 -0.98
CA ILE A 208 9.62 20.08 -2.06
C ILE A 208 10.04 20.69 -3.39
N LYS A 209 10.38 19.83 -4.34
CA LYS A 209 10.62 20.24 -5.73
C LYS A 209 9.37 20.11 -6.57
N GLU A 210 8.63 19.01 -6.38
CA GLU A 210 7.41 18.71 -7.11
C GLU A 210 6.46 17.88 -6.23
N LEU A 211 5.17 18.16 -6.35
CA LEU A 211 4.12 17.41 -5.71
C LEU A 211 2.99 17.16 -6.69
N GLU A 212 2.53 15.93 -6.76
CA GLU A 212 1.39 15.50 -7.54
C GLU A 212 0.35 14.81 -6.65
N ALA A 213 -0.93 15.05 -6.92
CA ALA A 213 -2.03 14.34 -6.28
C ALA A 213 -2.90 13.67 -7.35
N TRP A 214 -2.93 12.35 -7.30
CA TRP A 214 -3.64 11.48 -8.24
C TRP A 214 -4.90 10.93 -7.58
N VAL A 215 -6.06 11.15 -8.21
CA VAL A 215 -7.32 10.53 -7.80
C VAL A 215 -7.47 9.19 -8.51
N LEU A 216 -7.77 8.15 -7.75
CA LEU A 216 -7.96 6.79 -8.24
C LEU A 216 -9.47 6.46 -8.21
N SER A 217 -10.14 6.58 -9.33
CA SER A 217 -11.61 6.42 -9.40
C SER A 217 -12.07 5.82 -10.73
#